data_a4368e349a0587cfbe92c775db172190
#
_entry.id   a4368e349a0587cfbe92c775db172190
#
_cell.length_a   1.000
_cell.length_b   1.000
_cell.length_c   1.000
_cell.angle_alpha   90.00
_cell.angle_beta   90.00
_cell.angle_gamma   90.00
#
_symmetry.space_group_name_H-M   'P 1'
#
loop_
_entity.id
_entity.type
_entity.pdbx_description
1 polymer ?
#
loop_
_entity_poly.entity_id
_entity_poly.type
_entity_poly.pdbx_seq_one_letter_code
_entity_poly.pdbx_strand_id
1 'polypeptide(L)'
;MSSFRLEQQYLKLWDKFEGKQQLTNLQSLSEYMFCTKRHMRTLLNSMESAGWVQWESQPGRGKQSKLTFLKSSQSLRQNRAQELLEQDNIDQLLHLVGDKESVKQLILARLGQSFRQGKYLLRVLYYRPMTNLIPWTPLRRSETHIVRQIFNGLVKINEDSGEVEPDIAHHWQEISQNQWRFWIRPGIRFHHDRDLEMEDIVYSISGFFERNAFLKIDRIECPAPLVIDIFTEEYNKWLPHLLSTNGSMILPREWQSLENFESYPKGTGAYSVERNSKNQLKIKAFDSYFGYRALLDEVSVWVLDDLAKNIDVKIKMSTEENNLTEVETRLEDGCYYLLFDKRSKIGRNSIVKQWIAKVLNPLAILTKSQRYCQERWSPANNIIPSWYYADGFDDVEKPEQLSSVKITHFSNHPEHIILINCIKDILKEYKVRLDVQEVDYNQWFEGNLDSDIWMGSANFSPPLEFSFIFYFLDIPLFHKCLENDIYDLIPKWKSGVLHPQEVSNDFLRTNSLLPLVHNRLIIEGNRCVRGMKMNALGWFDFKSAWYAPNI
;
A
#
# COMPACT_ATOMS: atom_id res chain seq x y z
N MET A 1 36.23 -8.42 -14.36
CA MET A 1 35.06 -9.19 -13.91
C MET A 1 34.31 -8.35 -12.90
N SER A 2 32.99 -8.39 -12.88
CA SER A 2 32.26 -7.73 -11.77
C SER A 2 32.61 -8.47 -10.47
N SER A 3 32.82 -7.73 -9.39
CA SER A 3 33.07 -8.26 -8.03
C SER A 3 32.13 -9.41 -7.65
N PHE A 4 30.87 -9.29 -7.98
CA PHE A 4 29.82 -10.29 -7.74
C PHE A 4 30.10 -11.67 -8.37
N ARG A 5 30.57 -11.70 -9.62
CA ARG A 5 30.89 -12.96 -10.32
C ARG A 5 32.09 -13.67 -9.69
N LEU A 6 33.06 -12.92 -9.24
CA LEU A 6 34.25 -13.45 -8.56
C LEU A 6 33.87 -14.04 -7.20
N GLU A 7 33.01 -13.38 -6.44
CA GLU A 7 32.50 -13.87 -5.16
C GLU A 7 31.74 -15.18 -5.29
N GLN A 8 30.84 -15.29 -6.29
CA GLN A 8 30.13 -16.54 -6.54
C GLN A 8 31.09 -17.70 -6.87
N GLN A 9 32.15 -17.43 -7.63
CA GLN A 9 33.15 -18.43 -7.95
C GLN A 9 33.96 -18.83 -6.70
N TYR A 10 34.29 -17.87 -5.84
CA TYR A 10 34.94 -18.13 -4.56
C TYR A 10 34.08 -18.99 -3.64
N LEU A 11 32.79 -18.65 -3.46
CA LEU A 11 31.88 -19.41 -2.63
C LEU A 11 31.73 -20.87 -3.11
N LYS A 12 31.68 -21.10 -4.43
CA LYS A 12 31.69 -22.47 -4.98
C LYS A 12 32.95 -23.27 -4.60
N LEU A 13 34.12 -22.63 -4.62
CA LEU A 13 35.37 -23.28 -4.18
C LEU A 13 35.39 -23.53 -2.67
N TRP A 14 34.91 -22.53 -1.90
CA TRP A 14 34.76 -22.65 -0.44
C TRP A 14 33.87 -23.82 -0.07
N ASP A 15 32.67 -23.91 -0.63
CA ASP A 15 31.69 -24.96 -0.34
C ASP A 15 32.23 -26.35 -0.67
N LYS A 16 32.99 -26.49 -1.77
CA LYS A 16 33.66 -27.76 -2.13
C LYS A 16 34.66 -28.22 -1.11
N PHE A 17 35.45 -27.30 -0.57
CA PHE A 17 36.58 -27.62 0.31
C PHE A 17 36.32 -27.28 1.78
N GLU A 18 35.08 -26.86 2.10
CA GLU A 18 34.68 -26.44 3.45
C GLU A 18 35.64 -25.40 4.08
N GLY A 19 36.26 -24.56 3.25
CA GLY A 19 37.25 -23.58 3.68
C GLY A 19 38.57 -24.17 4.21
N LYS A 20 38.76 -25.47 4.09
CA LYS A 20 39.99 -26.13 4.55
C LYS A 20 41.11 -25.95 3.53
N GLN A 21 42.33 -25.81 4.03
CA GLN A 21 43.51 -25.80 3.18
C GLN A 21 43.58 -27.09 2.35
N GLN A 22 43.81 -26.97 1.03
CA GLN A 22 43.77 -28.09 0.11
C GLN A 22 45.01 -28.17 -0.76
N LEU A 23 45.54 -29.38 -0.93
CA LEU A 23 46.52 -29.70 -1.97
C LEU A 23 45.80 -30.09 -3.25
N THR A 24 45.95 -29.33 -4.32
CA THR A 24 45.22 -29.52 -5.59
C THR A 24 46.06 -29.00 -6.77
N ASN A 25 45.53 -29.08 -7.97
CA ASN A 25 46.18 -28.54 -9.17
C ASN A 25 45.15 -27.77 -10.03
N LEU A 26 45.66 -26.93 -10.95
CA LEU A 26 44.82 -26.11 -11.84
C LEU A 26 43.89 -26.93 -12.72
N GLN A 27 44.26 -28.17 -13.09
CA GLN A 27 43.40 -29.03 -13.89
C GLN A 27 42.17 -29.43 -13.11
N SER A 28 42.31 -29.97 -11.89
CA SER A 28 41.21 -30.40 -11.04
C SER A 28 40.27 -29.25 -10.67
N LEU A 29 40.82 -28.06 -10.40
CA LEU A 29 40.03 -26.85 -10.12
C LEU A 29 39.28 -26.40 -11.36
N SER A 30 39.92 -26.41 -12.54
CA SER A 30 39.24 -26.00 -13.78
C SER A 30 38.12 -26.95 -14.20
N GLU A 31 38.29 -28.26 -13.99
CA GLU A 31 37.26 -29.26 -14.20
C GLU A 31 36.05 -29.04 -13.28
N TYR A 32 36.30 -28.83 -11.99
CA TYR A 32 35.24 -28.56 -11.02
C TYR A 32 34.47 -27.26 -11.32
N MET A 33 35.22 -26.21 -11.73
CA MET A 33 34.66 -24.90 -12.04
C MET A 33 34.10 -24.79 -13.46
N PHE A 34 34.13 -25.89 -14.24
CA PHE A 34 33.67 -25.95 -15.64
C PHE A 34 34.27 -24.83 -16.49
N CYS A 35 35.60 -24.64 -16.37
CA CYS A 35 36.33 -23.57 -17.09
C CYS A 35 37.69 -24.04 -17.61
N THR A 36 38.34 -23.22 -18.44
CA THR A 36 39.71 -23.51 -18.92
C THR A 36 40.72 -23.25 -17.81
N LYS A 37 41.88 -23.96 -17.86
CA LYS A 37 43.00 -23.72 -16.95
C LYS A 37 43.45 -22.26 -16.94
N ARG A 38 43.47 -21.62 -18.11
CA ARG A 38 43.80 -20.19 -18.22
C ARG A 38 42.83 -19.32 -17.44
N HIS A 39 41.53 -19.58 -17.58
CA HIS A 39 40.53 -18.84 -16.85
C HIS A 39 40.57 -19.10 -15.33
N MET A 40 40.80 -20.37 -14.93
CA MET A 40 41.00 -20.73 -13.53
C MET A 40 42.16 -20.01 -12.87
N ARG A 41 43.29 -19.87 -13.59
CA ARG A 41 44.46 -19.09 -13.12
C ARG A 41 44.08 -17.61 -12.93
N THR A 42 43.34 -17.03 -13.89
CA THR A 42 42.86 -15.65 -13.77
C THR A 42 41.94 -15.45 -12.55
N LEU A 43 41.06 -16.41 -12.30
CA LEU A 43 40.17 -16.41 -11.13
C LEU A 43 40.97 -16.46 -9.82
N LEU A 44 41.94 -17.39 -9.69
CA LEU A 44 42.79 -17.49 -8.50
C LEU A 44 43.59 -16.22 -8.26
N ASN A 45 44.22 -15.67 -9.30
CA ASN A 45 44.95 -14.40 -9.18
C ASN A 45 44.05 -13.23 -8.74
N SER A 46 42.81 -13.18 -9.26
CA SER A 46 41.85 -12.16 -8.85
C SER A 46 41.42 -12.34 -7.40
N MET A 47 41.17 -13.57 -6.96
CA MET A 47 40.83 -13.91 -5.57
C MET A 47 42.01 -13.63 -4.61
N GLU A 48 43.23 -13.89 -5.06
CA GLU A 48 44.46 -13.62 -4.28
C GLU A 48 44.70 -12.11 -4.15
N SER A 49 44.53 -11.37 -5.26
CA SER A 49 44.60 -9.89 -5.23
C SER A 49 43.56 -9.26 -4.33
N ALA A 50 42.37 -9.92 -4.19
CA ALA A 50 41.35 -9.52 -3.27
C ALA A 50 41.58 -9.97 -1.81
N GLY A 51 42.65 -10.72 -1.55
CA GLY A 51 43.00 -11.25 -0.22
C GLY A 51 42.06 -12.35 0.28
N TRP A 52 41.41 -13.10 -0.62
CA TRP A 52 40.46 -14.15 -0.25
C TRP A 52 41.11 -15.53 -0.20
N VAL A 53 42.11 -15.78 -1.06
CA VAL A 53 42.88 -17.01 -1.10
C VAL A 53 44.37 -16.71 -1.19
N GLN A 54 45.17 -17.71 -0.87
CA GLN A 54 46.59 -17.78 -1.16
C GLN A 54 46.84 -19.01 -2.01
N TRP A 55 47.47 -18.84 -3.16
CA TRP A 55 47.80 -19.90 -4.10
C TRP A 55 49.31 -20.09 -4.23
N GLU A 56 49.84 -21.11 -3.56
CA GLU A 56 51.26 -21.47 -3.62
C GLU A 56 51.48 -22.53 -4.71
N SER A 57 51.94 -22.11 -5.89
CA SER A 57 52.20 -23.01 -7.00
C SER A 57 53.49 -23.78 -6.80
N GLN A 58 53.46 -25.12 -6.94
CA GLN A 58 54.69 -25.93 -6.98
C GLN A 58 55.02 -26.31 -8.43
N PRO A 59 56.20 -25.91 -8.95
CA PRO A 59 56.63 -26.30 -10.28
C PRO A 59 57.07 -27.78 -10.33
N GLY A 60 56.58 -28.52 -11.33
CA GLY A 60 56.96 -29.93 -11.58
C GLY A 60 55.76 -30.81 -12.01
N ARG A 61 56.03 -31.79 -12.89
CA ARG A 61 55.00 -32.75 -13.32
C ARG A 61 54.56 -33.61 -12.14
N GLY A 62 53.24 -33.58 -11.85
CA GLY A 62 52.62 -34.35 -10.75
C GLY A 62 52.65 -33.68 -9.37
N LYS A 63 53.25 -32.51 -9.20
CA LYS A 63 53.24 -31.79 -7.93
C LYS A 63 51.91 -31.05 -7.73
N GLN A 64 51.38 -31.12 -6.50
CA GLN A 64 50.18 -30.42 -6.11
C GLN A 64 50.54 -29.05 -5.55
N SER A 65 49.79 -28.03 -5.94
CA SER A 65 49.84 -26.68 -5.41
C SER A 65 48.93 -26.57 -4.18
N LYS A 66 49.22 -25.63 -3.32
CA LYS A 66 48.49 -25.41 -2.07
C LYS A 66 47.54 -24.24 -2.23
N LEU A 67 46.23 -24.53 -1.99
CA LEU A 67 45.19 -23.51 -1.92
C LEU A 67 44.84 -23.29 -0.46
N THR A 68 44.98 -22.07 0.04
CA THR A 68 44.61 -21.67 1.40
C THR A 68 43.52 -20.62 1.32
N PHE A 69 42.42 -20.81 2.05
CA PHE A 69 41.36 -19.82 2.16
C PHE A 69 41.69 -18.84 3.27
N LEU A 70 41.76 -17.55 2.97
CA LEU A 70 42.12 -16.49 3.91
C LEU A 70 40.88 -15.79 4.51
N LYS A 71 39.76 -15.87 3.83
CA LYS A 71 38.47 -15.33 4.32
C LYS A 71 37.43 -16.43 4.43
N SER A 72 36.58 -16.37 5.46
CA SER A 72 35.46 -17.31 5.57
C SER A 72 34.35 -16.92 4.59
N SER A 73 33.57 -17.90 4.15
CA SER A 73 32.37 -17.66 3.33
C SER A 73 31.37 -16.77 4.05
N GLN A 74 31.24 -16.93 5.37
CA GLN A 74 30.38 -16.13 6.22
C GLN A 74 30.82 -14.66 6.24
N SER A 75 32.12 -14.38 6.39
CA SER A 75 32.67 -13.02 6.38
C SER A 75 32.42 -12.31 5.03
N LEU A 76 32.61 -13.01 3.90
CA LEU A 76 32.33 -12.45 2.58
C LEU A 76 30.82 -12.21 2.37
N ARG A 77 29.97 -13.16 2.75
CA ARG A 77 28.53 -12.97 2.69
C ARG A 77 28.06 -11.81 3.55
N GLN A 78 28.60 -11.64 4.76
CA GLN A 78 28.30 -10.52 5.64
C GLN A 78 28.74 -9.17 5.03
N ASN A 79 29.96 -9.08 4.51
CA ASN A 79 30.44 -7.86 3.86
C ASN A 79 29.57 -7.51 2.65
N ARG A 80 29.23 -8.51 1.83
CA ARG A 80 28.34 -8.30 0.68
C ARG A 80 26.92 -7.92 1.06
N ALA A 81 26.38 -8.56 2.10
CA ALA A 81 25.08 -8.20 2.65
C ALA A 81 25.07 -6.74 3.11
N GLN A 82 26.14 -6.30 3.75
CA GLN A 82 26.31 -4.93 4.19
C GLN A 82 26.40 -3.95 3.02
N GLU A 83 27.16 -4.28 1.95
CA GLU A 83 27.19 -3.48 0.71
C GLU A 83 25.82 -3.39 0.02
N LEU A 84 25.08 -4.50 -0.06
CA LEU A 84 23.74 -4.54 -0.66
C LEU A 84 22.72 -3.73 0.15
N LEU A 85 22.79 -3.81 1.47
CA LEU A 85 22.00 -2.94 2.36
C LEU A 85 22.40 -1.48 2.17
N GLU A 86 23.68 -1.21 1.98
CA GLU A 86 24.15 0.12 1.68
C GLU A 86 23.67 0.63 0.34
N GLN A 87 23.58 -0.21 -0.68
CA GLN A 87 23.02 0.12 -1.99
C GLN A 87 21.49 0.09 -2.00
N ASP A 88 20.86 -0.19 -0.85
CA ASP A 88 19.40 -0.31 -0.70
C ASP A 88 18.78 -1.33 -1.69
N ASN A 89 19.46 -2.50 -1.85
CA ASN A 89 19.08 -3.55 -2.79
C ASN A 89 18.62 -4.81 -2.05
N ILE A 90 17.37 -4.80 -1.59
CA ILE A 90 16.79 -5.88 -0.80
C ILE A 90 16.60 -7.17 -1.60
N ASP A 91 16.26 -7.07 -2.88
CA ASP A 91 16.08 -8.25 -3.73
C ASP A 91 17.36 -9.10 -3.81
N GLN A 92 18.50 -8.45 -4.07
CA GLN A 92 19.77 -9.16 -4.11
C GLN A 92 20.24 -9.63 -2.73
N LEU A 93 19.93 -8.89 -1.68
CA LEU A 93 20.23 -9.29 -0.31
C LEU A 93 19.51 -10.60 0.07
N LEU A 94 18.22 -10.69 -0.20
CA LEU A 94 17.41 -11.89 0.08
C LEU A 94 17.89 -13.11 -0.71
N HIS A 95 18.42 -12.91 -1.92
CA HIS A 95 19.02 -13.99 -2.71
C HIS A 95 20.41 -14.43 -2.21
N LEU A 96 21.17 -13.52 -1.59
CA LEU A 96 22.53 -13.82 -1.14
C LEU A 96 22.57 -14.63 0.16
N VAL A 97 21.69 -14.30 1.09
CA VAL A 97 21.69 -14.86 2.46
C VAL A 97 20.61 -15.94 2.55
N GLY A 98 21.01 -17.19 2.50
CA GLY A 98 20.09 -18.33 2.61
C GLY A 98 19.39 -18.48 3.98
N ASP A 99 19.87 -17.78 5.02
CA ASP A 99 19.29 -17.74 6.36
C ASP A 99 18.47 -16.47 6.55
N LYS A 100 17.16 -16.67 6.62
CA LYS A 100 16.17 -15.59 6.78
C LYS A 100 16.35 -14.79 8.09
N GLU A 101 16.78 -15.42 9.17
CA GLU A 101 16.89 -14.75 10.47
C GLU A 101 18.08 -13.78 10.53
N SER A 102 19.23 -14.16 9.95
CA SER A 102 20.38 -13.25 9.84
C SER A 102 20.08 -12.04 8.97
N VAL A 103 19.33 -12.22 7.86
CA VAL A 103 18.87 -11.09 7.02
C VAL A 103 17.94 -10.19 7.81
N LYS A 104 17.03 -10.77 8.58
CA LYS A 104 16.09 -10.05 9.42
C LYS A 104 16.78 -9.08 10.36
N GLN A 105 17.78 -9.55 11.09
CA GLN A 105 18.54 -8.71 12.03
C GLN A 105 19.26 -7.56 11.31
N LEU A 106 19.88 -7.83 10.16
CA LEU A 106 20.55 -6.82 9.35
C LEU A 106 19.58 -5.76 8.82
N ILE A 107 18.40 -6.17 8.37
CA ILE A 107 17.36 -5.27 7.86
C ILE A 107 16.80 -4.41 9.00
N LEU A 108 16.45 -5.04 10.13
CA LEU A 108 15.92 -4.35 11.28
C LEU A 108 16.88 -3.27 11.80
N ALA A 109 18.18 -3.56 11.82
CA ALA A 109 19.22 -2.60 12.22
C ALA A 109 19.36 -1.39 11.28
N ARG A 110 18.74 -1.42 10.09
CA ARG A 110 18.82 -0.35 9.08
C ARG A 110 17.50 0.33 8.80
N LEU A 111 16.44 -0.05 9.51
CA LEU A 111 15.15 0.66 9.43
C LEU A 111 15.28 2.09 9.91
N GLY A 112 14.36 2.92 9.42
CA GLY A 112 14.30 4.33 9.75
C GLY A 112 15.15 5.15 8.81
N GLN A 113 15.78 6.16 9.35
CA GLN A 113 16.40 7.20 8.58
C GLN A 113 17.91 7.08 8.53
N SER A 114 18.48 7.49 7.42
CA SER A 114 19.91 7.66 7.26
C SER A 114 20.22 8.88 6.41
N PHE A 115 21.32 9.58 6.75
CA PHE A 115 21.93 10.59 5.89
C PHE A 115 23.14 9.99 5.22
N ARG A 116 23.16 10.00 3.89
CA ARG A 116 24.22 9.36 3.13
C ARG A 116 24.49 10.12 1.84
N GLN A 117 25.77 10.36 1.55
CA GLN A 117 26.22 11.05 0.33
C GLN A 117 25.44 12.35 0.06
N GLY A 118 25.13 13.11 1.13
CA GLY A 118 24.39 14.35 1.00
C GLY A 118 22.86 14.18 0.86
N LYS A 119 22.31 12.95 1.01
CA LYS A 119 20.88 12.66 0.84
C LYS A 119 20.26 12.12 2.12
N TYR A 120 19.00 12.51 2.36
CA TYR A 120 18.15 11.97 3.40
C TYR A 120 17.32 10.81 2.88
N LEU A 121 17.50 9.64 3.49
CA LEU A 121 16.80 8.41 3.14
C LEU A 121 15.92 7.97 4.30
N LEU A 122 14.72 7.53 3.99
CA LEU A 122 13.81 6.91 4.93
C LEU A 122 13.53 5.47 4.50
N ARG A 123 13.63 4.53 5.45
CA ARG A 123 13.30 3.12 5.23
C ARG A 123 12.19 2.70 6.16
N VAL A 124 11.12 2.16 5.58
CA VAL A 124 9.95 1.66 6.31
C VAL A 124 9.71 0.20 5.95
N LEU A 125 9.25 -0.58 6.93
CA LEU A 125 8.88 -1.96 6.72
C LEU A 125 7.39 -2.06 6.42
N TYR A 126 7.04 -2.89 5.44
CA TYR A 126 5.66 -3.16 5.07
C TYR A 126 5.42 -4.65 4.78
N TYR A 127 4.17 -5.10 4.86
CA TYR A 127 3.83 -6.52 4.84
C TYR A 127 3.46 -7.09 3.47
N ARG A 128 3.26 -6.25 2.44
CA ARG A 128 2.87 -6.69 1.10
C ARG A 128 3.42 -5.80 -0.02
N PRO A 129 3.63 -6.34 -1.22
CA PRO A 129 4.06 -5.53 -2.36
C PRO A 129 2.94 -4.61 -2.85
N MET A 130 3.34 -3.52 -3.52
CA MET A 130 2.48 -2.53 -4.15
C MET A 130 2.82 -2.46 -5.64
N THR A 131 2.44 -3.48 -6.40
CA THR A 131 2.89 -3.69 -7.79
C THR A 131 2.08 -2.92 -8.83
N ASN A 132 0.84 -2.55 -8.51
CA ASN A 132 0.01 -1.72 -9.38
C ASN A 132 -0.17 -0.34 -8.76
N LEU A 133 0.31 0.69 -9.45
CA LEU A 133 0.27 2.09 -9.04
C LEU A 133 -0.47 2.97 -10.07
N ILE A 134 -1.36 2.39 -10.88
CA ILE A 134 -2.20 3.14 -11.80
C ILE A 134 -3.37 3.76 -11.01
N PRO A 135 -3.53 5.10 -10.99
CA PRO A 135 -4.56 5.78 -10.21
C PRO A 135 -5.99 5.35 -10.54
N TRP A 136 -6.22 4.86 -11.75
CA TRP A 136 -7.53 4.51 -12.31
C TRP A 136 -7.98 3.08 -12.04
N THR A 137 -7.19 2.32 -11.32
CA THR A 137 -7.52 0.95 -10.92
C THR A 137 -8.02 0.90 -9.48
N PRO A 138 -8.70 -0.17 -9.06
CA PRO A 138 -9.03 -0.36 -7.66
C PRO A 138 -7.77 -0.39 -6.80
N LEU A 139 -7.57 0.63 -5.97
CA LEU A 139 -6.40 0.79 -5.12
C LEU A 139 -6.77 0.56 -3.65
N ARG A 140 -5.89 -0.14 -2.94
CA ARG A 140 -5.95 -0.20 -1.47
C ARG A 140 -5.28 1.03 -0.88
N ARG A 141 -5.48 1.29 0.42
CA ARG A 141 -4.99 2.49 1.11
C ARG A 141 -3.51 2.80 0.88
N SER A 142 -2.65 1.77 0.87
CA SER A 142 -1.21 1.96 0.73
C SER A 142 -0.82 2.32 -0.69
N GLU A 143 -1.43 1.70 -1.70
CA GLU A 143 -1.25 2.10 -3.10
C GLU A 143 -1.79 3.51 -3.32
N THR A 144 -2.96 3.84 -2.76
CA THR A 144 -3.52 5.20 -2.77
C THR A 144 -2.53 6.21 -2.19
N HIS A 145 -1.90 5.90 -1.06
CA HIS A 145 -0.89 6.77 -0.47
C HIS A 145 0.31 6.99 -1.40
N ILE A 146 0.86 5.92 -1.98
CA ILE A 146 2.00 6.01 -2.90
C ILE A 146 1.61 6.76 -4.18
N VAL A 147 0.43 6.48 -4.73
CA VAL A 147 -0.09 7.16 -5.93
C VAL A 147 -0.17 8.68 -5.72
N ARG A 148 -0.58 9.14 -4.55
CA ARG A 148 -0.59 10.57 -4.17
C ARG A 148 0.81 11.20 -4.04
N GLN A 149 1.88 10.41 -3.95
CA GLN A 149 3.24 10.92 -4.00
C GLN A 149 3.76 11.05 -5.44
N ILE A 150 3.17 10.27 -6.37
CA ILE A 150 3.62 10.14 -7.77
C ILE A 150 2.82 11.02 -8.71
N PHE A 151 1.54 11.23 -8.43
CA PHE A 151 0.61 11.96 -9.30
C PHE A 151 0.00 13.17 -8.60
N ASN A 152 -0.53 14.08 -9.40
CA ASN A 152 -1.34 15.20 -8.95
C ASN A 152 -2.71 15.19 -9.66
N GLY A 153 -3.72 15.74 -8.99
CA GLY A 153 -5.01 16.07 -9.58
C GLY A 153 -5.07 17.53 -10.02
N LEU A 154 -6.19 17.96 -10.57
CA LEU A 154 -6.42 19.40 -10.79
C LEU A 154 -6.36 20.16 -9.47
N VAL A 155 -6.93 19.59 -8.45
CA VAL A 155 -6.96 20.07 -7.07
C VAL A 155 -6.68 18.94 -6.12
N LYS A 156 -6.43 19.21 -4.84
CA LYS A 156 -6.25 18.23 -3.78
C LYS A 156 -7.13 18.59 -2.57
N ILE A 157 -7.37 17.64 -1.67
CA ILE A 157 -8.07 17.87 -0.41
C ILE A 157 -7.06 18.06 0.72
N ASN A 158 -7.29 19.06 1.57
CA ASN A 158 -6.69 19.13 2.88
C ASN A 158 -7.43 18.13 3.80
N GLU A 159 -6.76 17.07 4.20
CA GLU A 159 -7.40 15.98 4.98
C GLU A 159 -7.81 16.37 6.40
N ASP A 160 -7.36 17.53 6.91
CA ASP A 160 -7.76 18.00 8.23
C ASP A 160 -9.03 18.85 8.17
N SER A 161 -9.06 19.81 7.23
CA SER A 161 -10.19 20.73 7.10
C SER A 161 -11.28 20.21 6.15
N GLY A 162 -10.95 19.31 5.24
CA GLY A 162 -11.82 18.88 4.15
C GLY A 162 -11.92 19.91 3.02
N GLU A 163 -11.18 20.99 3.08
CA GLU A 163 -11.19 22.03 2.05
C GLU A 163 -10.38 21.59 0.82
N VAL A 164 -10.85 22.03 -0.34
CA VAL A 164 -10.14 21.83 -1.59
C VAL A 164 -9.01 22.86 -1.70
N GLU A 165 -7.81 22.39 -1.99
CA GLU A 165 -6.60 23.20 -2.16
C GLU A 165 -6.09 23.15 -3.60
N PRO A 166 -5.36 24.21 -4.06
CA PRO A 166 -4.69 24.20 -5.36
C PRO A 166 -3.70 23.04 -5.51
N ASP A 167 -3.69 22.42 -6.72
CA ASP A 167 -2.65 21.47 -7.12
C ASP A 167 -2.17 21.83 -8.55
N ILE A 168 -2.47 21.06 -9.60
CA ILE A 168 -2.17 21.41 -10.99
C ILE A 168 -2.90 22.72 -11.37
N ALA A 169 -4.17 22.88 -11.01
CA ALA A 169 -4.84 24.17 -11.07
C ALA A 169 -4.44 25.02 -9.85
N HIS A 170 -4.06 26.27 -10.11
CA HIS A 170 -3.72 27.21 -9.05
C HIS A 170 -4.95 28.00 -8.55
N HIS A 171 -6.04 28.00 -9.32
CA HIS A 171 -7.31 28.61 -9.00
C HIS A 171 -8.45 27.94 -9.75
N TRP A 172 -9.65 27.98 -9.16
CA TRP A 172 -10.89 27.53 -9.81
C TRP A 172 -12.06 28.38 -9.33
N GLN A 173 -13.11 28.41 -10.13
CA GLN A 173 -14.32 29.15 -9.83
C GLN A 173 -15.55 28.48 -10.45
N GLU A 174 -16.65 28.49 -9.71
CA GLU A 174 -17.96 28.20 -10.26
C GLU A 174 -18.43 29.43 -11.07
N ILE A 175 -18.51 29.28 -12.40
CA ILE A 175 -18.93 30.35 -13.31
C ILE A 175 -20.46 30.40 -13.39
N SER A 176 -21.10 29.23 -13.35
CA SER A 176 -22.54 29.07 -13.27
C SER A 176 -22.86 27.74 -12.58
N GLN A 177 -24.13 27.46 -12.30
CA GLN A 177 -24.56 26.21 -11.66
C GLN A 177 -24.01 24.94 -12.31
N ASN A 178 -23.76 24.98 -13.61
CA ASN A 178 -23.31 23.82 -14.39
C ASN A 178 -21.95 24.03 -15.04
N GLN A 179 -21.18 25.06 -14.68
CA GLN A 179 -19.89 25.38 -15.28
C GLN A 179 -18.87 25.72 -14.20
N TRP A 180 -17.78 24.94 -14.19
CA TRP A 180 -16.62 25.19 -13.38
C TRP A 180 -15.41 25.48 -14.25
N ARG A 181 -14.64 26.53 -13.91
CA ARG A 181 -13.42 26.94 -14.60
C ARG A 181 -12.21 26.72 -13.71
N PHE A 182 -11.15 26.16 -14.30
CA PHE A 182 -9.87 25.92 -13.64
C PHE A 182 -8.75 26.58 -14.42
N TRP A 183 -7.85 27.26 -13.71
CA TRP A 183 -6.65 27.90 -14.25
C TRP A 183 -5.43 27.07 -13.92
N ILE A 184 -4.72 26.62 -14.94
CA ILE A 184 -3.64 25.63 -14.86
C ILE A 184 -2.30 26.34 -14.65
N ARG A 185 -1.44 25.77 -13.82
CA ARG A 185 -0.06 26.24 -13.62
C ARG A 185 0.78 26.01 -14.87
N PRO A 186 1.59 26.98 -15.31
CA PRO A 186 2.57 26.74 -16.37
C PRO A 186 3.77 25.93 -15.87
N GLY A 187 4.49 25.27 -16.78
CA GLY A 187 5.79 24.65 -16.52
C GLY A 187 5.77 23.38 -15.68
N ILE A 188 4.64 22.69 -15.61
CA ILE A 188 4.54 21.38 -14.96
C ILE A 188 5.16 20.31 -15.86
N ARG A 189 5.94 19.39 -15.27
CA ARG A 189 6.58 18.28 -15.97
C ARG A 189 6.19 16.93 -15.40
N PHE A 190 6.15 15.94 -16.26
CA PHE A 190 6.11 14.53 -15.87
C PHE A 190 7.50 14.01 -15.48
N HIS A 191 7.57 12.90 -14.76
CA HIS A 191 8.82 12.27 -14.32
C HIS A 191 9.75 11.78 -15.45
N HIS A 192 9.29 11.76 -16.68
CA HIS A 192 10.08 11.46 -17.88
C HIS A 192 10.44 12.71 -18.68
N ASP A 193 10.47 13.86 -18.00
CA ASP A 193 10.90 15.17 -18.53
C ASP A 193 10.04 15.77 -19.65
N ARG A 194 8.85 15.19 -19.94
CA ARG A 194 7.87 15.79 -20.85
C ARG A 194 7.04 16.85 -20.10
N ASP A 195 6.80 17.98 -20.73
CA ASP A 195 5.90 19.00 -20.21
C ASP A 195 4.45 18.49 -20.18
N LEU A 196 3.69 18.92 -19.19
CA LEU A 196 2.24 18.69 -19.11
C LEU A 196 1.55 19.56 -20.15
N GLU A 197 0.71 18.94 -20.98
CA GLU A 197 -0.11 19.59 -21.99
C GLU A 197 -1.59 19.59 -21.60
N MET A 198 -2.39 20.51 -22.16
CA MET A 198 -3.83 20.57 -21.86
C MET A 198 -4.57 19.30 -22.28
N GLU A 199 -4.08 18.65 -23.33
CA GLU A 199 -4.60 17.37 -23.84
C GLU A 199 -4.44 16.22 -22.83
N ASP A 200 -3.41 16.23 -21.99
CA ASP A 200 -3.24 15.26 -20.91
C ASP A 200 -4.33 15.43 -19.84
N ILE A 201 -4.65 16.69 -19.53
CA ILE A 201 -5.69 17.04 -18.57
C ILE A 201 -7.06 16.62 -19.11
N VAL A 202 -7.38 17.02 -20.33
CA VAL A 202 -8.66 16.66 -20.99
C VAL A 202 -8.80 15.14 -21.06
N TYR A 203 -7.75 14.42 -21.49
CA TYR A 203 -7.74 12.96 -21.57
C TYR A 203 -8.03 12.31 -20.20
N SER A 204 -7.35 12.78 -19.17
CA SER A 204 -7.48 12.19 -17.82
C SER A 204 -8.85 12.45 -17.21
N ILE A 205 -9.36 13.67 -17.34
CA ILE A 205 -10.65 14.08 -16.78
C ILE A 205 -11.82 13.44 -17.55
N SER A 206 -11.75 13.38 -18.88
CA SER A 206 -12.75 12.66 -19.69
C SER A 206 -12.83 11.19 -19.29
N GLY A 207 -11.68 10.52 -19.20
CA GLY A 207 -11.62 9.13 -18.75
C GLY A 207 -12.12 8.91 -17.33
N PHE A 208 -11.95 9.87 -16.42
CA PHE A 208 -12.52 9.81 -15.08
C PHE A 208 -14.07 9.79 -15.12
N PHE A 209 -14.68 10.67 -15.88
CA PHE A 209 -16.14 10.73 -16.00
C PHE A 209 -16.72 9.53 -16.76
N GLU A 210 -16.02 9.02 -17.78
CA GLU A 210 -16.43 7.81 -18.49
C GLU A 210 -16.50 6.59 -17.55
N ARG A 211 -15.53 6.45 -16.65
CA ARG A 211 -15.53 5.38 -15.63
C ARG A 211 -16.58 5.58 -14.55
N ASN A 212 -17.01 6.81 -14.32
CA ASN A 212 -18.00 7.20 -13.32
C ASN A 212 -19.26 7.77 -13.98
N ALA A 213 -19.95 6.96 -14.79
CA ALA A 213 -21.08 7.39 -15.61
C ALA A 213 -22.22 8.05 -14.82
N PHE A 214 -22.33 7.82 -13.50
CA PHE A 214 -23.30 8.49 -12.64
C PHE A 214 -23.01 9.98 -12.42
N LEU A 215 -21.79 10.45 -12.72
CA LEU A 215 -21.39 11.86 -12.53
C LEU A 215 -21.88 12.79 -13.63
N LYS A 216 -22.17 12.29 -14.81
CA LYS A 216 -22.77 12.99 -15.97
C LYS A 216 -22.18 14.38 -16.24
N ILE A 217 -21.17 14.44 -17.10
CA ILE A 217 -20.69 15.70 -17.67
C ILE A 217 -21.29 15.92 -19.06
N ASP A 218 -21.50 17.17 -19.40
CA ASP A 218 -21.91 17.57 -20.75
C ASP A 218 -20.69 17.65 -21.69
N ARG A 219 -19.71 18.47 -21.33
CA ARG A 219 -18.49 18.65 -22.13
C ARG A 219 -17.34 19.26 -21.33
N ILE A 220 -16.15 19.20 -21.92
CA ILE A 220 -14.93 19.86 -21.44
C ILE A 220 -14.42 20.77 -22.57
N GLU A 221 -14.10 22.01 -22.24
CA GLU A 221 -13.59 23.00 -23.19
C GLU A 221 -12.30 23.65 -22.69
N CYS A 222 -11.45 24.07 -23.60
CA CYS A 222 -10.26 24.87 -23.32
C CYS A 222 -10.41 26.25 -23.96
N PRO A 223 -11.11 27.21 -23.33
CA PRO A 223 -11.46 28.50 -23.96
C PRO A 223 -10.24 29.41 -24.14
N ALA A 224 -9.15 29.19 -23.44
CA ALA A 224 -7.90 29.92 -23.52
C ALA A 224 -6.71 29.02 -23.14
N PRO A 225 -5.46 29.41 -23.42
CA PRO A 225 -4.28 28.71 -22.92
C PRO A 225 -4.31 28.59 -21.40
N LEU A 226 -4.02 27.38 -20.90
CA LEU A 226 -4.00 27.06 -19.46
C LEU A 226 -5.33 27.31 -18.72
N VAL A 227 -6.46 27.27 -19.44
CA VAL A 227 -7.81 27.37 -18.88
C VAL A 227 -8.63 26.18 -19.34
N ILE A 228 -9.30 25.51 -18.41
CA ILE A 228 -10.22 24.42 -18.71
C ILE A 228 -11.59 24.68 -18.06
N ASP A 229 -12.64 24.54 -18.84
CA ASP A 229 -14.03 24.61 -18.42
C ASP A 229 -14.64 23.21 -18.42
N ILE A 230 -15.28 22.83 -17.33
CA ILE A 230 -16.00 21.57 -17.18
C ILE A 230 -17.47 21.90 -17.01
N PHE A 231 -18.29 21.40 -17.95
CA PHE A 231 -19.74 21.56 -17.93
C PHE A 231 -20.40 20.27 -17.47
N THR A 232 -21.26 20.38 -16.48
CA THR A 232 -22.05 19.26 -15.95
C THR A 232 -23.47 19.31 -16.46
N GLU A 233 -24.12 18.16 -16.70
CA GLU A 233 -25.55 18.11 -17.06
C GLU A 233 -26.45 18.64 -15.92
N GLU A 234 -26.05 18.41 -14.68
CA GLU A 234 -26.76 18.81 -13.47
C GLU A 234 -25.79 19.52 -12.51
N TYR A 235 -26.34 20.36 -11.63
CA TYR A 235 -25.54 20.95 -10.55
C TYR A 235 -24.83 19.89 -9.72
N ASN A 236 -23.54 20.10 -9.47
CA ASN A 236 -22.74 19.23 -8.63
C ASN A 236 -21.80 20.03 -7.74
N LYS A 237 -22.21 20.24 -6.49
CA LYS A 237 -21.43 20.93 -5.46
C LYS A 237 -20.04 20.30 -5.27
N TRP A 238 -19.95 18.98 -5.46
CA TRP A 238 -18.76 18.20 -5.15
C TRP A 238 -17.76 18.07 -6.31
N LEU A 239 -17.98 18.79 -7.43
CA LEU A 239 -17.09 18.66 -8.59
C LEU A 239 -15.61 18.90 -8.24
N PRO A 240 -15.20 19.95 -7.48
CA PRO A 240 -13.81 20.09 -7.09
C PRO A 240 -13.30 18.93 -6.21
N HIS A 241 -14.11 18.41 -5.31
CA HIS A 241 -13.74 17.25 -4.47
C HIS A 241 -13.57 15.97 -5.31
N LEU A 242 -14.42 15.76 -6.31
CA LEU A 242 -14.29 14.64 -7.26
C LEU A 242 -12.97 14.73 -8.03
N LEU A 243 -12.58 15.95 -8.44
CA LEU A 243 -11.32 16.20 -9.16
C LEU A 243 -10.07 16.16 -8.26
N SER A 244 -10.21 15.88 -6.98
CA SER A 244 -9.14 15.61 -6.02
C SER A 244 -8.96 14.12 -5.72
N THR A 245 -9.85 13.26 -6.24
CA THR A 245 -9.78 11.80 -6.00
C THR A 245 -8.70 11.15 -6.87
N ASN A 246 -8.27 9.94 -6.47
CA ASN A 246 -7.26 9.23 -7.25
C ASN A 246 -7.69 8.97 -8.70
N GLY A 247 -8.96 8.64 -8.90
CA GLY A 247 -9.51 8.35 -10.23
C GLY A 247 -9.43 9.51 -11.22
N SER A 248 -9.29 10.75 -10.74
CA SER A 248 -9.17 11.98 -11.54
C SER A 248 -7.73 12.49 -11.68
N MET A 249 -6.73 11.78 -11.16
CA MET A 249 -5.32 12.17 -11.29
C MET A 249 -4.87 12.20 -12.74
N ILE A 250 -3.99 13.14 -13.05
CA ILE A 250 -3.55 13.41 -14.42
C ILE A 250 -2.42 12.46 -14.82
N LEU A 251 -2.64 11.71 -15.88
CA LEU A 251 -1.67 10.81 -16.49
C LEU A 251 -1.18 11.40 -17.84
N PRO A 252 0.03 11.06 -18.27
CA PRO A 252 0.44 11.34 -19.64
C PRO A 252 -0.46 10.54 -20.59
N ARG A 253 -1.00 11.16 -21.62
CA ARG A 253 -1.95 10.50 -22.57
C ARG A 253 -1.36 9.26 -23.25
N GLU A 254 -0.02 9.19 -23.36
CA GLU A 254 0.72 8.06 -23.90
C GLU A 254 1.05 6.98 -22.87
N TRP A 255 0.49 7.01 -21.66
CA TRP A 255 0.85 6.12 -20.55
C TRP A 255 0.87 4.63 -20.92
N GLN A 256 -0.02 4.19 -21.84
CA GLN A 256 -0.09 2.79 -22.28
C GLN A 256 1.13 2.37 -23.12
N SER A 257 1.84 3.32 -23.73
CA SER A 257 3.05 3.07 -24.52
C SER A 257 4.33 3.10 -23.66
N LEU A 258 4.24 3.57 -22.42
CA LEU A 258 5.36 3.62 -21.50
C LEU A 258 5.60 2.25 -20.88
N GLU A 259 6.84 1.79 -20.95
CA GLU A 259 7.23 0.46 -20.48
C GLU A 259 6.97 0.26 -18.98
N ASN A 260 6.31 -0.85 -18.62
CA ASN A 260 6.01 -1.24 -17.24
C ASN A 260 5.32 -0.14 -16.41
N PHE A 261 4.44 0.65 -17.02
CA PHE A 261 3.80 1.81 -16.37
C PHE A 261 3.06 1.43 -15.07
N GLU A 262 2.47 0.24 -14.97
CA GLU A 262 1.81 -0.23 -13.74
C GLU A 262 2.72 -0.18 -12.52
N SER A 263 3.98 -0.61 -12.70
CA SER A 263 4.97 -0.68 -11.62
C SER A 263 5.87 0.56 -11.56
N TYR A 264 6.09 1.24 -12.68
CA TYR A 264 6.97 2.40 -12.81
C TYR A 264 6.24 3.59 -13.44
N PRO A 265 5.14 4.06 -12.84
CA PRO A 265 4.36 5.14 -13.41
C PRO A 265 5.16 6.45 -13.50
N LYS A 266 4.77 7.28 -14.47
CA LYS A 266 5.34 8.60 -14.72
C LYS A 266 4.27 9.67 -14.51
N GLY A 267 4.15 10.16 -13.27
CA GLY A 267 3.25 11.25 -12.91
C GLY A 267 3.96 12.59 -12.85
N THR A 268 3.29 13.57 -12.27
CA THR A 268 3.78 14.94 -12.03
C THR A 268 4.14 15.19 -10.57
N GLY A 269 4.02 14.17 -9.69
CA GLY A 269 4.11 14.29 -8.24
C GLY A 269 5.52 14.55 -7.72
N ALA A 270 5.60 14.77 -6.41
CA ALA A 270 6.85 15.10 -5.72
C ALA A 270 7.89 13.96 -5.71
N TYR A 271 7.46 12.73 -5.97
CA TYR A 271 8.32 11.55 -6.03
C TYR A 271 8.12 10.75 -7.31
N SER A 272 9.20 10.25 -7.87
CA SER A 272 9.23 9.29 -8.99
C SER A 272 9.60 7.90 -8.48
N VAL A 273 9.09 6.84 -9.14
CA VAL A 273 9.43 5.46 -8.82
C VAL A 273 10.80 5.13 -9.41
N GLU A 274 11.74 4.75 -8.55
CA GLU A 274 13.08 4.28 -8.94
C GLU A 274 13.13 2.75 -9.03
N ARG A 275 12.47 2.06 -8.09
CA ARG A 275 12.37 0.60 -8.05
C ARG A 275 11.01 0.17 -7.54
N ASN A 276 10.41 -0.83 -8.16
CA ASN A 276 9.23 -1.50 -7.66
C ASN A 276 9.31 -2.99 -7.96
N SER A 277 9.44 -3.78 -6.90
CA SER A 277 9.56 -5.24 -6.95
C SER A 277 8.66 -5.90 -5.89
N LYS A 278 8.68 -7.21 -5.82
CA LYS A 278 7.97 -7.94 -4.77
C LYS A 278 8.48 -7.63 -3.36
N ASN A 279 9.75 -7.26 -3.23
CA ASN A 279 10.39 -7.07 -1.92
C ASN A 279 10.71 -5.61 -1.60
N GLN A 280 10.58 -4.69 -2.58
CA GLN A 280 10.96 -3.29 -2.37
C GLN A 280 10.22 -2.36 -3.31
N LEU A 281 9.66 -1.29 -2.74
CA LEU A 281 9.28 -0.09 -3.47
C LEU A 281 10.21 1.05 -3.05
N LYS A 282 10.92 1.66 -4.00
CA LYS A 282 11.77 2.82 -3.78
C LYS A 282 11.31 3.99 -4.63
N ILE A 283 11.04 5.11 -3.99
CA ILE A 283 10.70 6.37 -4.63
C ILE A 283 11.77 7.42 -4.33
N LYS A 284 12.00 8.30 -5.28
CA LYS A 284 13.00 9.36 -5.23
C LYS A 284 12.36 10.71 -5.46
N ALA A 285 12.77 11.72 -4.70
CA ALA A 285 12.32 13.09 -4.89
C ALA A 285 12.55 13.58 -6.32
N PHE A 286 11.56 14.23 -6.88
CA PHE A 286 11.58 14.81 -8.22
C PHE A 286 12.03 16.26 -8.14
N ASP A 287 13.27 16.54 -8.59
CA ASP A 287 13.88 17.87 -8.45
C ASP A 287 13.17 18.94 -9.29
N SER A 288 12.49 18.55 -10.39
CA SER A 288 11.69 19.47 -11.24
C SER A 288 10.22 19.55 -10.82
N TYR A 289 9.88 19.12 -9.60
CA TYR A 289 8.52 19.24 -9.09
C TYR A 289 8.08 20.69 -9.02
N PHE A 290 6.89 20.99 -9.50
CA PHE A 290 6.36 22.37 -9.58
C PHE A 290 5.99 22.98 -8.22
N GLY A 291 5.88 22.17 -7.17
CA GLY A 291 5.64 22.60 -5.80
C GLY A 291 6.91 22.64 -4.96
N TYR A 292 6.77 22.62 -3.63
CA TYR A 292 7.93 22.49 -2.75
C TYR A 292 8.56 21.10 -2.91
N ARG A 293 9.88 21.10 -3.17
CA ARG A 293 10.66 19.87 -3.23
C ARG A 293 10.54 19.10 -1.91
N ALA A 294 10.38 17.79 -2.01
CA ALA A 294 10.37 16.93 -0.83
C ALA A 294 11.71 17.01 -0.07
N LEU A 295 11.64 17.02 1.26
CA LEU A 295 12.81 17.13 2.14
C LEU A 295 13.52 15.77 2.32
N LEU A 296 12.81 14.65 2.18
CA LEU A 296 13.39 13.33 2.06
C LEU A 296 13.75 13.08 0.58
N ASP A 297 15.01 12.78 0.31
CA ASP A 297 15.47 12.53 -1.06
C ASP A 297 15.00 11.17 -1.58
N GLU A 298 14.94 10.17 -0.72
CA GLU A 298 14.56 8.81 -1.08
C GLU A 298 13.72 8.17 0.03
N VAL A 299 12.66 7.46 -0.34
CA VAL A 299 11.87 6.63 0.57
C VAL A 299 11.86 5.20 0.04
N SER A 300 12.25 4.26 0.88
CA SER A 300 12.30 2.85 0.56
C SER A 300 11.36 2.06 1.46
N VAL A 301 10.34 1.45 0.86
CA VAL A 301 9.40 0.54 1.52
C VAL A 301 9.89 -0.87 1.29
N TRP A 302 10.34 -1.53 2.35
CA TRP A 302 10.83 -2.91 2.32
C TRP A 302 9.69 -3.87 2.64
N VAL A 303 9.45 -4.83 1.75
CA VAL A 303 8.35 -5.79 1.87
C VAL A 303 8.90 -7.11 2.39
N LEU A 304 8.51 -7.46 3.60
CA LEU A 304 8.96 -8.68 4.29
C LEU A 304 7.76 -9.31 5.03
N ASP A 305 7.04 -10.18 4.35
CA ASP A 305 5.81 -10.81 4.82
C ASP A 305 5.90 -11.42 6.22
N ASP A 306 6.95 -12.21 6.48
CA ASP A 306 7.11 -12.92 7.75
C ASP A 306 7.47 -12.00 8.92
N LEU A 307 8.12 -10.87 8.62
CA LEU A 307 8.51 -9.87 9.62
C LEU A 307 7.38 -8.93 9.98
N ALA A 308 6.62 -8.53 8.98
CA ALA A 308 5.56 -7.56 9.15
C ALA A 308 4.30 -8.16 9.80
N LYS A 309 4.06 -9.47 9.66
CA LYS A 309 2.93 -10.17 10.32
C LYS A 309 3.02 -10.20 11.85
N ASN A 310 4.24 -10.14 12.39
CA ASN A 310 4.50 -10.16 13.83
C ASN A 310 4.76 -8.76 14.40
N ILE A 311 4.64 -7.72 13.59
CA ILE A 311 4.89 -6.34 14.01
C ILE A 311 3.55 -5.66 14.24
N ASP A 312 3.34 -5.25 15.48
CA ASP A 312 2.13 -4.55 15.91
C ASP A 312 1.95 -3.16 15.30
N VAL A 313 2.93 -2.65 14.57
CA VAL A 313 2.93 -1.33 13.94
C VAL A 313 2.94 -1.49 12.43
N LYS A 314 2.00 -0.86 11.73
CA LYS A 314 1.91 -0.94 10.26
C LYS A 314 3.11 -0.30 9.56
N ILE A 315 3.74 0.70 10.18
CA ILE A 315 4.92 1.40 9.68
C ILE A 315 5.95 1.42 10.80
N LYS A 316 6.99 0.61 10.68
CA LYS A 316 8.07 0.56 11.65
C LYS A 316 9.32 1.26 11.11
N MET A 317 9.83 2.24 11.85
CA MET A 317 10.98 3.07 11.47
C MET A 317 12.21 2.84 12.34
N SER A 318 12.14 2.03 13.40
CA SER A 318 13.28 1.69 14.26
C SER A 318 13.05 0.37 14.99
N THR A 319 14.13 -0.26 15.45
CA THR A 319 14.11 -1.49 16.26
C THR A 319 14.55 -1.26 17.69
N GLU A 320 15.14 -0.10 17.99
CA GLU A 320 15.55 0.22 19.35
C GLU A 320 14.37 0.77 20.13
N GLU A 321 13.78 -0.03 21.01
CA GLU A 321 12.62 0.34 21.85
C GLU A 321 12.86 1.64 22.65
N ASN A 322 14.10 1.90 23.07
CA ASN A 322 14.47 3.11 23.81
C ASN A 322 14.46 4.40 22.97
N ASN A 323 14.46 4.29 21.64
CA ASN A 323 14.46 5.42 20.70
C ASN A 323 13.13 5.63 19.98
N LEU A 324 12.17 4.76 20.22
CA LEU A 324 10.82 4.90 19.67
C LEU A 324 10.02 5.86 20.55
N THR A 325 9.37 6.82 19.92
CA THR A 325 8.30 7.61 20.52
C THR A 325 7.04 7.40 19.72
N GLU A 326 5.93 7.23 20.41
CA GLU A 326 4.63 7.37 19.79
C GLU A 326 4.55 8.80 19.24
N VAL A 327 4.47 8.89 17.91
CA VAL A 327 4.41 10.18 17.21
C VAL A 327 2.97 10.64 17.15
N GLU A 328 2.07 9.73 16.82
CA GLU A 328 0.65 10.02 16.69
C GLU A 328 -0.16 8.73 16.86
N THR A 329 -1.26 8.85 17.61
CA THR A 329 -2.30 7.82 17.72
C THR A 329 -3.64 8.42 17.31
N ARG A 330 -4.34 7.75 16.39
CA ARG A 330 -5.65 8.17 15.89
C ARG A 330 -6.60 6.99 15.78
N LEU A 331 -7.84 7.18 16.22
CA LEU A 331 -8.92 6.26 15.88
C LEU A 331 -9.34 6.55 14.43
N GLU A 332 -9.43 5.50 13.60
CA GLU A 332 -9.87 5.65 12.21
C GLU A 332 -11.31 6.16 12.14
N ASP A 333 -11.57 7.11 11.26
CA ASP A 333 -12.92 7.52 10.88
C ASP A 333 -13.50 6.48 9.90
N GLY A 334 -13.80 5.30 10.43
CA GLY A 334 -14.25 4.14 9.69
C GLY A 334 -14.25 2.87 10.54
N CYS A 335 -14.53 1.74 9.94
CA CYS A 335 -14.60 0.46 10.65
C CYS A 335 -14.31 -0.73 9.73
N TYR A 336 -14.07 -1.89 10.34
CA TYR A 336 -14.26 -3.18 9.70
C TYR A 336 -15.75 -3.53 9.75
N TYR A 337 -16.28 -4.05 8.65
CA TYR A 337 -17.72 -4.31 8.52
C TYR A 337 -18.02 -5.61 7.79
N LEU A 338 -19.24 -6.10 7.97
CA LEU A 338 -19.88 -7.13 7.17
C LEU A 338 -20.97 -6.48 6.33
N LEU A 339 -20.94 -6.70 5.01
CA LEU A 339 -21.97 -6.26 4.05
C LEU A 339 -22.78 -7.48 3.62
N PHE A 340 -24.08 -7.48 3.89
CA PHE A 340 -24.97 -8.55 3.48
C PHE A 340 -25.31 -8.43 1.99
N ASP A 341 -25.22 -9.56 1.28
CA ASP A 341 -25.48 -9.60 -0.17
C ASP A 341 -26.96 -9.85 -0.46
N LYS A 342 -27.68 -8.83 -0.91
CA LYS A 342 -29.12 -8.94 -1.26
C LYS A 342 -29.42 -10.00 -2.33
N ARG A 343 -28.40 -10.48 -3.07
CA ARG A 343 -28.57 -11.53 -4.08
C ARG A 343 -28.70 -12.90 -3.44
N SER A 344 -28.14 -13.10 -2.24
CA SER A 344 -28.20 -14.37 -1.51
C SER A 344 -29.52 -14.54 -0.74
N LYS A 345 -29.86 -15.80 -0.43
CA LYS A 345 -31.02 -16.11 0.42
C LYS A 345 -30.85 -15.57 1.85
N ILE A 346 -29.63 -15.62 2.38
CA ILE A 346 -29.28 -15.12 3.71
C ILE A 346 -29.37 -13.60 3.74
N GLY A 347 -28.74 -12.91 2.78
CA GLY A 347 -28.74 -11.46 2.74
C GLY A 347 -30.12 -10.82 2.50
N ARG A 348 -31.08 -11.53 1.92
CA ARG A 348 -32.49 -11.09 1.80
C ARG A 348 -33.36 -11.36 3.01
N ASN A 349 -32.93 -12.27 3.89
CA ASN A 349 -33.74 -12.67 5.04
C ASN A 349 -33.49 -11.76 6.24
N SER A 350 -34.43 -10.88 6.56
CA SER A 350 -34.29 -9.91 7.66
C SER A 350 -34.09 -10.58 9.01
N ILE A 351 -34.77 -11.70 9.29
CA ILE A 351 -34.64 -12.43 10.56
C ILE A 351 -33.22 -13.02 10.69
N VAL A 352 -32.67 -13.58 9.61
CA VAL A 352 -31.30 -14.11 9.59
C VAL A 352 -30.29 -12.98 9.78
N LYS A 353 -30.45 -11.84 9.10
CA LYS A 353 -29.60 -10.65 9.26
C LYS A 353 -29.60 -10.14 10.70
N GLN A 354 -30.79 -9.98 11.30
CA GLN A 354 -30.94 -9.56 12.71
C GLN A 354 -30.27 -10.52 13.66
N TRP A 355 -30.47 -11.83 13.48
CA TRP A 355 -29.82 -12.85 14.31
C TRP A 355 -28.29 -12.81 14.19
N ILE A 356 -27.76 -12.72 12.96
CA ILE A 356 -26.33 -12.61 12.74
C ILE A 356 -25.79 -11.32 13.40
N ALA A 357 -26.45 -10.19 13.23
CA ALA A 357 -26.07 -8.92 13.85
C ALA A 357 -26.06 -9.02 15.39
N LYS A 358 -27.02 -9.70 16.00
CA LYS A 358 -27.08 -9.96 17.43
C LYS A 358 -25.89 -10.79 17.92
N VAL A 359 -25.57 -11.92 17.27
CA VAL A 359 -24.49 -12.82 17.73
C VAL A 359 -23.08 -12.34 17.38
N LEU A 360 -22.93 -11.62 16.26
CA LEU A 360 -21.67 -11.03 15.84
C LEU A 360 -21.56 -9.55 16.26
N ASN A 361 -22.25 -9.15 17.33
CA ASN A 361 -22.16 -7.77 17.79
C ASN A 361 -20.72 -7.36 18.14
N PRO A 362 -20.38 -6.07 18.09
CA PRO A 362 -19.01 -5.58 18.27
C PRO A 362 -18.32 -6.03 19.56
N LEU A 363 -19.07 -6.15 20.68
CA LEU A 363 -18.53 -6.61 21.96
C LEU A 363 -18.18 -8.10 21.94
N ALA A 364 -19.00 -8.93 21.29
CA ALA A 364 -18.71 -10.36 21.12
C ALA A 364 -17.44 -10.56 20.27
N ILE A 365 -17.28 -9.82 19.18
CA ILE A 365 -16.09 -9.82 18.33
C ILE A 365 -14.86 -9.39 19.14
N LEU A 366 -14.97 -8.26 19.85
CA LEU A 366 -13.86 -7.72 20.65
C LEU A 366 -13.42 -8.72 21.74
N THR A 367 -14.36 -9.34 22.43
CA THR A 367 -14.06 -10.36 23.46
C THR A 367 -13.31 -11.56 22.89
N LYS A 368 -13.67 -12.03 21.70
CA LYS A 368 -12.95 -13.13 21.02
C LYS A 368 -11.61 -12.68 20.50
N SER A 369 -11.48 -11.45 20.05
CA SER A 369 -10.24 -10.91 19.47
C SER A 369 -9.11 -10.72 20.48
N GLN A 370 -9.40 -10.61 21.77
CA GLN A 370 -8.39 -10.48 22.84
C GLN A 370 -7.33 -11.58 22.81
N ARG A 371 -7.64 -12.75 22.25
CA ARG A 371 -6.70 -13.85 22.06
C ARG A 371 -5.69 -13.63 20.94
N TYR A 372 -6.00 -12.73 19.98
CA TYR A 372 -5.26 -12.57 18.73
C TYR A 372 -4.67 -11.19 18.57
N CYS A 373 -5.31 -10.16 19.12
CA CYS A 373 -4.93 -8.77 18.94
C CYS A 373 -5.17 -8.00 20.24
N GLN A 374 -4.12 -7.33 20.73
CA GLN A 374 -4.21 -6.55 21.95
C GLN A 374 -4.49 -5.08 21.62
N GLU A 375 -5.44 -4.47 22.32
CA GLU A 375 -5.64 -3.03 22.54
C GLU A 375 -5.84 -2.08 21.35
N ARG A 376 -5.88 -2.56 20.10
CA ARG A 376 -6.02 -1.68 18.93
C ARG A 376 -7.44 -1.45 18.47
N TRP A 377 -8.34 -2.31 18.88
CA TRP A 377 -9.71 -2.27 18.42
C TRP A 377 -10.63 -1.73 19.50
N SER A 378 -11.57 -0.89 19.08
CA SER A 378 -12.74 -0.51 19.88
C SER A 378 -14.02 -0.99 19.22
N PRO A 379 -15.09 -1.25 19.99
CA PRO A 379 -16.34 -1.73 19.42
C PRO A 379 -16.96 -0.65 18.52
N ALA A 380 -17.42 -1.05 17.33
CA ALA A 380 -18.05 -0.13 16.39
C ALA A 380 -19.57 -0.19 16.52
N ASN A 381 -20.16 0.86 17.05
CA ASN A 381 -21.59 0.99 17.14
C ASN A 381 -22.20 1.70 15.89
N ASN A 382 -21.37 2.36 15.11
CA ASN A 382 -21.71 2.92 13.80
C ASN A 382 -20.49 2.81 12.88
N ILE A 383 -20.62 3.18 11.59
CA ILE A 383 -19.51 3.15 10.63
C ILE A 383 -18.43 4.16 11.01
N ILE A 384 -18.81 5.35 11.47
CA ILE A 384 -17.92 6.42 11.95
C ILE A 384 -17.94 6.44 13.48
N PRO A 385 -16.80 6.51 14.18
CA PRO A 385 -16.75 6.47 15.65
C PRO A 385 -17.55 7.57 16.36
N SER A 386 -17.60 8.77 15.76
CA SER A 386 -18.33 9.92 16.31
C SER A 386 -19.84 9.86 16.10
N TRP A 387 -20.34 8.94 15.27
CA TRP A 387 -21.76 8.75 15.04
C TRP A 387 -22.32 7.74 16.02
N TYR A 388 -23.40 8.09 16.67
CA TYR A 388 -24.09 7.22 17.60
C TYR A 388 -25.36 6.66 16.98
N TYR A 389 -25.59 5.36 17.14
CA TYR A 389 -26.83 4.70 16.78
C TYR A 389 -27.48 4.09 18.03
N ALA A 390 -28.72 4.52 18.31
CA ALA A 390 -29.38 4.23 19.58
C ALA A 390 -30.13 2.89 19.64
N ASP A 391 -30.48 2.30 18.47
CA ASP A 391 -31.26 1.07 18.45
C ASP A 391 -30.37 -0.11 18.89
N GLY A 392 -30.87 -0.89 19.83
CA GLY A 392 -30.23 -2.12 20.27
C GLY A 392 -30.45 -3.26 19.26
N PHE A 393 -29.81 -4.38 19.52
CA PHE A 393 -30.08 -5.61 18.77
C PHE A 393 -31.41 -6.22 19.28
N ASP A 394 -32.31 -6.53 18.36
CA ASP A 394 -33.56 -7.24 18.69
C ASP A 394 -33.25 -8.61 19.28
N ASP A 395 -34.09 -9.06 20.24
CA ASP A 395 -33.96 -10.39 20.82
C ASP A 395 -34.58 -11.45 19.88
N VAL A 396 -33.81 -11.80 18.84
CA VAL A 396 -34.19 -12.77 17.82
C VAL A 396 -33.57 -14.11 18.09
N GLU A 397 -34.36 -15.18 18.03
CA GLU A 397 -33.89 -16.55 18.14
C GLU A 397 -33.18 -17.03 16.84
N LYS A 398 -32.31 -18.02 16.99
CA LYS A 398 -31.65 -18.62 15.84
C LYS A 398 -32.67 -19.21 14.86
N PRO A 399 -32.66 -18.82 13.58
CA PRO A 399 -33.49 -19.47 12.56
C PRO A 399 -33.14 -20.97 12.43
N GLU A 400 -34.13 -21.85 12.56
CA GLU A 400 -33.88 -23.31 12.55
C GLU A 400 -33.14 -23.81 11.30
N GLN A 401 -33.41 -23.21 10.16
CA GLN A 401 -32.84 -23.62 8.87
C GLN A 401 -31.40 -23.09 8.66
N LEU A 402 -30.90 -22.22 9.54
CA LEU A 402 -29.56 -21.65 9.40
C LEU A 402 -28.49 -22.62 9.88
N SER A 403 -27.85 -23.31 8.94
CA SER A 403 -26.77 -24.28 9.20
C SER A 403 -25.39 -23.81 8.73
N SER A 404 -25.31 -22.91 7.74
CA SER A 404 -24.07 -22.36 7.23
C SER A 404 -24.23 -20.94 6.70
N VAL A 405 -23.12 -20.18 6.72
CA VAL A 405 -23.00 -18.82 6.16
C VAL A 405 -21.71 -18.75 5.38
N LYS A 406 -21.73 -18.15 4.20
CA LYS A 406 -20.54 -17.93 3.37
C LYS A 406 -20.10 -16.48 3.48
N ILE A 407 -18.82 -16.28 3.89
CA ILE A 407 -18.19 -14.94 3.93
C ILE A 407 -17.09 -14.89 2.91
N THR A 408 -17.10 -13.83 2.07
CA THR A 408 -16.04 -13.50 1.13
C THR A 408 -15.25 -12.30 1.62
N HIS A 409 -13.91 -12.39 1.60
CA HIS A 409 -13.00 -11.29 1.95
C HIS A 409 -11.81 -11.24 1.00
N PHE A 410 -11.14 -10.08 0.92
CA PHE A 410 -9.93 -9.97 0.09
C PHE A 410 -8.66 -10.40 0.85
N SER A 411 -7.74 -10.96 0.08
CA SER A 411 -6.46 -11.51 0.55
C SER A 411 -5.48 -10.44 1.04
N ASN A 412 -4.40 -10.88 1.69
CA ASN A 412 -3.33 -10.01 2.18
C ASN A 412 -3.83 -8.89 3.10
N HIS A 413 -4.73 -9.24 4.04
CA HIS A 413 -5.25 -8.34 5.07
C HIS A 413 -5.24 -9.07 6.42
N PRO A 414 -4.20 -8.90 7.24
CA PRO A 414 -4.04 -9.66 8.49
C PRO A 414 -5.24 -9.55 9.43
N GLU A 415 -5.83 -8.36 9.54
CA GLU A 415 -6.98 -8.12 10.41
C GLU A 415 -8.23 -8.89 9.97
N HIS A 416 -8.42 -9.11 8.65
CA HIS A 416 -9.52 -9.96 8.16
C HIS A 416 -9.39 -11.39 8.65
N ILE A 417 -8.17 -11.94 8.68
CA ILE A 417 -7.92 -13.31 9.16
C ILE A 417 -8.30 -13.42 10.64
N ILE A 418 -7.96 -12.42 11.45
CA ILE A 418 -8.30 -12.39 12.87
C ILE A 418 -9.82 -12.32 13.05
N LEU A 419 -10.49 -11.40 12.34
CA LEU A 419 -11.95 -11.25 12.40
C LEU A 419 -12.68 -12.52 11.95
N ILE A 420 -12.23 -13.16 10.87
CA ILE A 420 -12.78 -14.44 10.38
C ILE A 420 -12.67 -15.53 11.46
N ASN A 421 -11.53 -15.63 12.15
CA ASN A 421 -11.36 -16.59 13.23
C ASN A 421 -12.32 -16.29 14.40
N CYS A 422 -12.48 -15.02 14.79
CA CYS A 422 -13.46 -14.62 15.81
C CYS A 422 -14.88 -14.99 15.41
N ILE A 423 -15.30 -14.67 14.19
CA ILE A 423 -16.63 -15.00 13.65
C ILE A 423 -16.85 -16.51 13.61
N LYS A 424 -15.85 -17.27 13.18
CA LYS A 424 -15.91 -18.74 13.14
C LYS A 424 -16.12 -19.34 14.53
N ASP A 425 -15.39 -18.83 15.54
CA ASP A 425 -15.51 -19.28 16.92
C ASP A 425 -16.90 -18.98 17.49
N ILE A 426 -17.45 -17.76 17.24
CA ILE A 426 -18.78 -17.38 17.69
C ILE A 426 -19.85 -18.24 17.02
N LEU A 427 -19.87 -18.36 15.70
CA LEU A 427 -20.87 -19.11 14.95
C LEU A 427 -20.87 -20.61 15.30
N LYS A 428 -19.70 -21.16 15.64
CA LYS A 428 -19.55 -22.55 16.08
C LYS A 428 -20.33 -22.83 17.38
N GLU A 429 -20.42 -21.89 18.30
CA GLU A 429 -21.20 -22.02 19.55
C GLU A 429 -22.69 -22.25 19.26
N TYR A 430 -23.18 -21.69 18.15
CA TYR A 430 -24.56 -21.84 17.67
C TYR A 430 -24.73 -22.95 16.63
N LYS A 431 -23.70 -23.80 16.40
CA LYS A 431 -23.71 -24.87 15.40
C LYS A 431 -23.97 -24.38 13.97
N VAL A 432 -23.49 -23.20 13.63
CA VAL A 432 -23.49 -22.64 12.27
C VAL A 432 -22.10 -22.75 11.69
N ARG A 433 -21.98 -23.38 10.51
CA ARG A 433 -20.70 -23.50 9.79
C ARG A 433 -20.39 -22.20 9.06
N LEU A 434 -19.17 -21.73 9.17
CA LEU A 434 -18.64 -20.63 8.38
C LEU A 434 -17.88 -21.18 7.17
N ASP A 435 -18.35 -20.86 5.97
CA ASP A 435 -17.66 -21.11 4.71
C ASP A 435 -16.92 -19.82 4.32
N VAL A 436 -15.59 -19.88 4.21
CA VAL A 436 -14.75 -18.69 3.95
C VAL A 436 -14.22 -18.75 2.54
N GLN A 437 -14.38 -17.66 1.79
CA GLN A 437 -13.81 -17.47 0.47
C GLN A 437 -12.86 -16.28 0.49
N GLU A 438 -11.57 -16.54 0.25
CA GLU A 438 -10.55 -15.52 0.06
C GLU A 438 -10.36 -15.25 -1.44
N VAL A 439 -10.37 -13.97 -1.84
CA VAL A 439 -10.26 -13.52 -3.22
C VAL A 439 -9.23 -12.39 -3.36
N ASP A 440 -8.83 -12.05 -4.56
CA ASP A 440 -8.04 -10.82 -4.75
C ASP A 440 -8.89 -9.57 -4.57
N TYR A 441 -8.22 -8.40 -4.40
CA TYR A 441 -8.91 -7.14 -4.12
C TYR A 441 -9.82 -6.69 -5.28
N ASN A 442 -9.44 -6.94 -6.54
CA ASN A 442 -10.25 -6.57 -7.70
C ASN A 442 -11.53 -7.41 -7.77
N GLN A 443 -11.44 -8.71 -7.50
CA GLN A 443 -12.61 -9.60 -7.42
C GLN A 443 -13.57 -9.17 -6.32
N TRP A 444 -13.02 -8.76 -5.16
CA TRP A 444 -13.83 -8.21 -4.06
C TRP A 444 -14.48 -6.89 -4.46
N PHE A 445 -13.71 -5.96 -5.05
CA PHE A 445 -14.17 -4.65 -5.51
C PHE A 445 -15.33 -4.77 -6.51
N GLU A 446 -15.18 -5.66 -7.49
CA GLU A 446 -16.20 -5.93 -8.50
C GLU A 446 -17.44 -6.64 -7.93
N GLY A 447 -17.30 -7.48 -6.92
CA GLY A 447 -18.42 -8.16 -6.27
C GLY A 447 -19.21 -9.10 -7.16
N ASN A 448 -18.58 -9.75 -8.16
CA ASN A 448 -19.26 -10.61 -9.13
C ASN A 448 -19.46 -12.06 -8.66
N LEU A 449 -18.92 -12.42 -7.50
CA LEU A 449 -18.95 -13.78 -6.97
C LEU A 449 -20.19 -13.99 -6.08
N ASP A 450 -20.60 -15.24 -5.93
CA ASP A 450 -21.65 -15.63 -5.00
C ASP A 450 -21.11 -15.60 -3.56
N SER A 451 -21.77 -14.84 -2.69
CA SER A 451 -21.49 -14.76 -1.27
C SER A 451 -22.76 -14.44 -0.49
N ASP A 452 -22.81 -14.79 0.79
CA ASP A 452 -23.89 -14.32 1.67
C ASP A 452 -23.52 -12.98 2.30
N ILE A 453 -22.24 -12.85 2.64
CA ILE A 453 -21.69 -11.68 3.34
C ILE A 453 -20.33 -11.34 2.75
N TRP A 454 -20.04 -10.07 2.58
CA TRP A 454 -18.75 -9.55 2.19
C TRP A 454 -18.12 -8.83 3.37
N MET A 455 -16.87 -9.20 3.70
CA MET A 455 -16.09 -8.48 4.70
C MET A 455 -15.24 -7.42 4.05
N GLY A 456 -15.27 -6.21 4.60
CA GLY A 456 -14.50 -5.08 4.14
C GLY A 456 -14.02 -4.17 5.27
N SER A 457 -13.30 -3.13 4.90
CA SER A 457 -12.90 -2.05 5.79
C SER A 457 -13.07 -0.71 5.08
N ALA A 458 -13.66 0.26 5.76
CA ALA A 458 -13.79 1.62 5.29
C ALA A 458 -12.99 2.58 6.16
N ASN A 459 -12.53 3.67 5.58
CA ASN A 459 -11.94 4.79 6.29
C ASN A 459 -12.22 6.06 5.48
N PHE A 460 -12.65 7.09 6.15
CA PHE A 460 -13.13 8.32 5.55
C PHE A 460 -12.26 9.50 5.98
N SER A 461 -12.21 10.51 5.16
CA SER A 461 -11.59 11.80 5.45
C SER A 461 -12.59 12.93 5.28
N PRO A 462 -12.42 14.05 5.97
CA PRO A 462 -13.26 15.24 5.74
C PRO A 462 -13.23 15.69 4.28
N PRO A 463 -14.33 16.27 3.76
CA PRO A 463 -15.64 16.35 4.42
C PRO A 463 -16.38 15.01 4.31
N LEU A 464 -16.95 14.55 5.42
CA LEU A 464 -17.66 13.25 5.47
C LEU A 464 -18.88 13.22 4.54
N GLU A 465 -19.51 14.36 4.29
CA GLU A 465 -20.63 14.50 3.35
C GLU A 465 -20.25 14.12 1.92
N PHE A 466 -18.98 14.30 1.57
CA PHE A 466 -18.43 13.86 0.30
C PHE A 466 -17.93 12.42 0.37
N SER A 467 -16.94 12.17 1.24
CA SER A 467 -16.14 10.95 1.23
C SER A 467 -16.96 9.70 1.57
N PHE A 468 -17.92 9.82 2.51
CA PHE A 468 -18.76 8.71 2.92
C PHE A 468 -19.65 8.24 1.77
N ILE A 469 -20.37 9.14 1.13
CA ILE A 469 -21.29 8.76 0.03
C ILE A 469 -20.50 8.30 -1.20
N PHE A 470 -19.43 9.02 -1.55
CA PHE A 470 -18.59 8.67 -2.70
C PHE A 470 -18.01 7.26 -2.58
N TYR A 471 -17.60 6.83 -1.38
CA TYR A 471 -17.11 5.48 -1.14
C TYR A 471 -18.11 4.39 -1.57
N PHE A 472 -19.39 4.57 -1.26
CA PHE A 472 -20.43 3.61 -1.65
C PHE A 472 -20.79 3.71 -3.13
N LEU A 473 -20.62 4.87 -3.75
CA LEU A 473 -20.86 5.09 -5.18
C LEU A 473 -19.71 4.59 -6.07
N ASP A 474 -18.47 4.66 -5.58
CA ASP A 474 -17.27 4.32 -6.35
C ASP A 474 -17.01 2.79 -6.43
N ILE A 475 -17.55 2.01 -5.50
CA ILE A 475 -17.27 0.57 -5.41
C ILE A 475 -18.46 -0.24 -5.92
N PRO A 476 -18.35 -0.96 -7.08
CA PRO A 476 -19.45 -1.72 -7.67
C PRO A 476 -20.06 -2.78 -6.77
N LEU A 477 -19.31 -3.34 -5.83
CA LEU A 477 -19.79 -4.30 -4.84
C LEU A 477 -21.03 -3.79 -4.09
N PHE A 478 -21.02 -2.53 -3.65
CA PHE A 478 -22.16 -1.98 -2.88
C PHE A 478 -23.43 -1.87 -3.69
N HIS A 479 -23.33 -1.52 -4.98
CA HIS A 479 -24.49 -1.43 -5.88
C HIS A 479 -25.18 -2.77 -6.08
N LYS A 480 -24.41 -3.87 -5.96
CA LYS A 480 -24.93 -5.23 -6.10
C LYS A 480 -25.52 -5.77 -4.80
N CYS A 481 -24.95 -5.37 -3.67
CA CYS A 481 -25.29 -5.95 -2.36
C CYS A 481 -26.39 -5.20 -1.59
N LEU A 482 -26.47 -3.86 -1.75
CA LEU A 482 -27.43 -3.06 -0.99
C LEU A 482 -28.84 -3.21 -1.52
N GLU A 483 -29.83 -3.26 -0.60
CA GLU A 483 -31.25 -3.40 -0.93
C GLU A 483 -31.81 -2.14 -1.57
N ASN A 484 -31.41 -0.97 -1.05
CA ASN A 484 -31.78 0.32 -1.60
C ASN A 484 -30.83 0.67 -2.74
N ASP A 485 -31.37 1.25 -3.79
CA ASP A 485 -30.52 1.76 -4.87
C ASP A 485 -29.76 2.97 -4.37
N ILE A 486 -28.46 2.80 -4.20
CA ILE A 486 -27.59 3.89 -3.73
C ILE A 486 -27.57 5.05 -4.72
N TYR A 487 -27.88 4.81 -6.00
CA TYR A 487 -28.01 5.86 -7.00
C TYR A 487 -29.16 6.84 -6.73
N ASP A 488 -30.20 6.45 -5.98
CA ASP A 488 -31.28 7.33 -5.57
C ASP A 488 -30.80 8.46 -4.63
N LEU A 489 -29.64 8.27 -4.00
CA LEU A 489 -29.01 9.28 -3.13
C LEU A 489 -28.28 10.37 -3.92
N ILE A 490 -27.91 10.13 -5.19
CA ILE A 490 -27.06 11.00 -5.98
C ILE A 490 -27.60 12.44 -6.11
N PRO A 491 -28.87 12.69 -6.44
CA PRO A 491 -29.38 14.06 -6.57
C PRO A 491 -29.25 14.86 -5.27
N LYS A 492 -29.58 14.24 -4.12
CA LYS A 492 -29.46 14.87 -2.79
C LYS A 492 -28.01 15.09 -2.41
N TRP A 493 -27.13 14.16 -2.74
CA TRP A 493 -25.70 14.27 -2.50
C TRP A 493 -25.08 15.40 -3.34
N LYS A 494 -25.35 15.44 -4.66
CA LYS A 494 -24.86 16.49 -5.56
C LYS A 494 -25.27 17.89 -5.11
N SER A 495 -26.49 18.04 -4.58
CA SER A 495 -26.97 19.32 -4.04
C SER A 495 -26.41 19.67 -2.64
N GLY A 496 -25.74 18.72 -1.98
CA GLY A 496 -25.15 18.92 -0.65
C GLY A 496 -26.15 18.92 0.51
N VAL A 497 -27.37 18.43 0.30
CA VAL A 497 -28.41 18.34 1.36
C VAL A 497 -28.49 16.97 2.01
N LEU A 498 -27.75 15.97 1.53
CA LEU A 498 -27.74 14.64 2.10
C LEU A 498 -26.88 14.59 3.36
N HIS A 499 -27.44 14.08 4.45
CA HIS A 499 -26.72 13.84 5.70
C HIS A 499 -26.17 12.41 5.74
N PRO A 500 -24.84 12.20 5.70
CA PRO A 500 -24.26 10.86 5.59
C PRO A 500 -24.55 9.97 6.80
N GLN A 501 -24.75 10.55 8.00
CA GLN A 501 -25.14 9.79 9.18
C GLN A 501 -26.53 9.16 9.04
N GLU A 502 -27.48 9.81 8.36
CA GLU A 502 -28.81 9.25 8.09
C GLU A 502 -28.70 8.01 7.20
N VAL A 503 -27.84 8.06 6.18
CA VAL A 503 -27.58 6.92 5.28
C VAL A 503 -26.93 5.77 6.07
N SER A 504 -25.97 6.08 6.92
CA SER A 504 -25.34 5.08 7.79
C SER A 504 -26.39 4.43 8.72
N ASN A 505 -27.23 5.22 9.38
CA ASN A 505 -28.28 4.71 10.25
C ASN A 505 -29.29 3.83 9.50
N ASP A 506 -29.59 4.14 8.24
CA ASP A 506 -30.45 3.29 7.42
C ASP A 506 -29.81 1.93 7.12
N PHE A 507 -28.51 1.89 6.82
CA PHE A 507 -27.78 0.64 6.65
C PHE A 507 -27.78 -0.22 7.92
N LEU A 508 -27.66 0.40 9.09
CA LEU A 508 -27.71 -0.30 10.38
C LEU A 508 -29.11 -0.81 10.70
N ARG A 509 -30.14 0.04 10.53
CA ARG A 509 -31.53 -0.31 10.78
C ARG A 509 -32.01 -1.48 9.92
N THR A 510 -31.57 -1.52 8.66
CA THR A 510 -31.91 -2.61 7.73
C THR A 510 -30.99 -3.83 7.88
N ASN A 511 -30.00 -3.75 8.75
CA ASN A 511 -28.90 -4.73 8.85
C ASN A 511 -28.28 -5.07 7.48
N SER A 512 -28.20 -4.09 6.59
CA SER A 512 -27.53 -4.26 5.30
C SER A 512 -26.01 -4.22 5.47
N LEU A 513 -25.53 -3.45 6.45
CA LEU A 513 -24.13 -3.37 6.83
C LEU A 513 -24.02 -3.46 8.36
N LEU A 514 -23.14 -4.34 8.84
CA LEU A 514 -22.85 -4.54 10.26
C LEU A 514 -21.41 -4.08 10.57
N PRO A 515 -21.20 -2.95 11.27
CA PRO A 515 -19.88 -2.55 11.75
C PRO A 515 -19.42 -3.50 12.86
N LEU A 516 -18.14 -3.83 12.87
CA LEU A 516 -17.54 -4.77 13.82
C LEU A 516 -16.66 -4.05 14.84
N VAL A 517 -15.59 -3.45 14.34
CA VAL A 517 -14.60 -2.76 15.19
C VAL A 517 -14.03 -1.55 14.47
N HIS A 518 -13.73 -0.50 15.23
CA HIS A 518 -12.87 0.60 14.81
C HIS A 518 -11.42 0.26 15.09
N ASN A 519 -10.53 0.68 14.22
CA ASN A 519 -9.11 0.42 14.37
C ASN A 519 -8.39 1.68 14.85
N ARG A 520 -7.42 1.50 15.75
CA ARG A 520 -6.52 2.56 16.20
C ARG A 520 -5.25 2.48 15.35
N LEU A 521 -4.95 3.56 14.66
CA LEU A 521 -3.71 3.75 13.92
C LEU A 521 -2.66 4.33 14.85
N ILE A 522 -1.44 3.81 14.77
CA ILE A 522 -0.30 4.25 15.55
C ILE A 522 0.87 4.45 14.60
N ILE A 523 1.49 5.62 14.63
CA ILE A 523 2.79 5.88 14.03
C ILE A 523 3.81 5.96 15.15
N GLU A 524 4.76 5.04 15.13
CA GLU A 524 5.94 5.07 15.97
C GLU A 524 7.14 5.51 15.14
N GLY A 525 7.83 6.53 15.58
CA GLY A 525 8.96 7.10 14.87
C GLY A 525 10.18 7.31 15.74
N ASN A 526 11.34 7.44 15.10
CA ASN A 526 12.55 7.90 15.76
C ASN A 526 12.39 9.39 16.12
N ARG A 527 12.87 9.80 17.30
CA ARG A 527 12.84 11.20 17.78
C ARG A 527 13.44 12.22 16.82
N CYS A 528 14.30 11.76 15.90
CA CYS A 528 14.95 12.62 14.90
C CYS A 528 14.08 12.90 13.67
N VAL A 529 13.00 12.14 13.41
CA VAL A 529 12.09 12.41 12.29
C VAL A 529 11.02 13.40 12.73
N ARG A 530 10.85 14.45 11.97
CA ARG A 530 9.89 15.53 12.19
C ARG A 530 8.95 15.64 10.99
N GLY A 531 7.85 16.41 11.17
CA GLY A 531 6.89 16.65 10.10
C GLY A 531 6.06 15.40 9.71
N MET A 532 6.15 14.32 10.50
CA MET A 532 5.29 13.16 10.32
C MET A 532 3.92 13.48 10.91
N LYS A 533 2.94 13.61 10.03
CA LYS A 533 1.53 13.75 10.38
C LYS A 533 0.76 12.63 9.71
N MET A 534 -0.01 11.90 10.48
CA MET A 534 -0.80 10.79 9.97
C MET A 534 -1.89 11.32 9.03
N ASN A 535 -1.94 10.79 7.83
CA ASN A 535 -3.02 11.03 6.88
C ASN A 535 -4.19 10.06 7.12
N ALA A 536 -5.32 10.30 6.45
CA ALA A 536 -6.51 9.46 6.56
C ALA A 536 -6.28 7.99 6.14
N LEU A 537 -5.23 7.71 5.39
CA LEU A 537 -4.87 6.37 4.92
C LEU A 537 -4.03 5.57 5.94
N GLY A 538 -3.68 6.18 7.08
CA GLY A 538 -2.84 5.58 8.11
C GLY A 538 -1.34 5.60 7.78
N TRP A 539 -0.93 6.48 6.86
CA TRP A 539 0.44 6.79 6.51
C TRP A 539 0.74 8.23 6.91
N PHE A 540 1.96 8.69 6.72
CA PHE A 540 2.32 10.11 6.82
C PHE A 540 2.80 10.62 5.46
N ASP A 541 2.58 11.89 5.20
CA ASP A 541 3.04 12.50 3.95
C ASP A 541 4.57 12.55 3.90
N PHE A 542 5.16 11.83 2.95
CA PHE A 542 6.61 11.75 2.80
C PHE A 542 7.23 13.10 2.42
N LYS A 543 6.48 13.95 1.72
CA LYS A 543 6.96 15.25 1.29
C LYS A 543 7.18 16.22 2.45
N SER A 544 6.36 16.13 3.50
CA SER A 544 6.44 17.00 4.69
C SER A 544 7.42 16.47 5.76
N ALA A 545 7.77 15.18 5.70
CA ALA A 545 8.68 14.58 6.66
C ALA A 545 10.13 15.05 6.44
N TRP A 546 10.84 15.32 7.54
CA TRP A 546 12.21 15.80 7.50
C TRP A 546 13.01 15.32 8.72
N TYR A 547 14.31 15.50 8.66
CA TYR A 547 15.24 15.05 9.69
C TYR A 547 15.84 16.20 10.49
N ALA A 548 15.72 16.12 11.81
CA ALA A 548 16.41 16.98 12.74
C ALA A 548 17.63 16.22 13.30
N PRO A 549 18.85 16.53 12.87
CA PRO A 549 20.04 15.91 13.47
C PRO A 549 20.14 16.33 14.93
N ASN A 550 20.61 15.42 15.78
CA ASN A 550 20.99 15.77 17.15
C ASN A 550 22.24 16.66 17.05
N ILE A 551 22.09 17.94 17.32
CA ILE A 551 23.19 18.92 17.40
C ILE A 551 23.72 18.90 18.82
#